data_066ce2d77bed9f11d7c3f6c6da283e92
#
_entry.id   066ce2d77bed9f11d7c3f6c6da283e92
#
_cell.length_a   1.000
_cell.length_b   1.000
_cell.length_c   1.000
_cell.angle_alpha   90.00
_cell.angle_beta   90.00
_cell.angle_gamma   90.00
#
_symmetry.space_group_name_H-M   'P 1'
#
loop_
_entity.id
_entity.type
_entity.pdbx_description
1 polymer ?
#
loop_
_entity_poly.entity_id
_entity_poly.type
_entity_poly.pdbx_seq_one_letter_code
_entity_poly.pdbx_strand_id
1 'polypeptide(L)'
;VNQNRINDVFFQKDVGDFDIKTFFQLIQIDGYNPLEVRPSTFRIKPEKMEEVQKLLEENLIGSAKPLQKIMKGSFTPGQIANSMVRHSIGTACDSEVFLTKLLECCEQNIEAGFGEGYWSDHWDYNMDLVESYLKIYPEKEKALLFEDGSYRFYDSPVRVLPRSEKYVVGSKNEVRQYGALVQDEEKLSRSGFQKDGTNW
;
A
#
# COMPACT_ATOMS: atom_id res chain seq x y z
N VAL A 1 2.34 9.84 0.18
CA VAL A 1 3.55 10.25 -0.56
C VAL A 1 4.74 10.08 0.37
N ASN A 2 5.82 9.41 -0.08
CA ASN A 2 7.03 9.17 0.72
C ASN A 2 7.68 10.47 1.22
N GLN A 3 7.74 11.50 0.38
CA GLN A 3 8.24 12.83 0.75
C GLN A 3 7.59 13.38 2.03
N ASN A 4 6.29 13.15 2.23
CA ASN A 4 5.56 13.66 3.40
C ASN A 4 5.83 12.84 4.67
N ARG A 5 6.52 11.70 4.56
CA ARG A 5 6.81 10.78 5.67
C ARG A 5 8.23 10.85 6.20
N ILE A 6 9.11 11.60 5.53
CA ILE A 6 10.54 11.69 5.85
C ILE A 6 10.79 12.04 7.32
N ASN A 7 9.92 12.84 7.91
CA ASN A 7 10.08 13.34 9.27
C ASN A 7 9.24 12.60 10.31
N ASP A 8 8.38 11.66 9.92
CA ASP A 8 7.45 11.00 10.86
C ASP A 8 8.21 10.35 12.03
N VAL A 9 9.34 9.71 11.78
CA VAL A 9 10.18 9.06 12.79
C VAL A 9 10.70 10.01 13.87
N PHE A 10 10.84 11.32 13.58
CA PHE A 10 11.29 12.32 14.57
C PHE A 10 10.17 12.72 15.54
N PHE A 11 8.92 12.64 15.10
CA PHE A 11 7.76 13.03 15.89
C PHE A 11 7.08 11.86 16.58
N GLN A 12 7.16 10.65 15.99
CA GLN A 12 6.48 9.46 16.46
C GLN A 12 7.40 8.25 16.45
N LYS A 13 7.89 7.86 17.62
CA LYS A 13 8.81 6.72 17.78
C LYS A 13 8.25 5.39 17.25
N ASP A 14 6.94 5.18 17.42
CA ASP A 14 6.28 3.92 17.09
C ASP A 14 6.20 3.69 15.57
N VAL A 15 6.48 4.71 14.76
CA VAL A 15 6.63 4.56 13.31
C VAL A 15 7.80 3.62 12.99
N GLY A 16 8.92 3.74 13.72
CA GLY A 16 10.11 2.90 13.49
C GLY A 16 10.51 2.88 12.01
N ASP A 17 10.68 1.69 11.45
CA ASP A 17 11.02 1.47 10.04
C ASP A 17 9.80 1.25 9.12
N PHE A 18 8.58 1.49 9.62
CA PHE A 18 7.33 1.21 8.91
C PHE A 18 7.25 1.93 7.56
N ASP A 19 7.57 3.22 7.51
CA ASP A 19 7.50 3.99 6.27
C ASP A 19 8.54 3.49 5.25
N ILE A 20 9.75 3.15 5.70
CA ILE A 20 10.79 2.57 4.85
C ILE A 20 10.26 1.26 4.23
N LYS A 21 9.83 0.33 5.06
CA LYS A 21 9.29 -0.96 4.61
C LYS A 21 8.12 -0.80 3.65
N THR A 22 7.21 0.11 3.97
CA THR A 22 6.04 0.37 3.15
C THR A 22 6.40 0.81 1.74
N PHE A 23 7.30 1.80 1.58
CA PHE A 23 7.67 2.29 0.25
C PHE A 23 8.63 1.36 -0.49
N PHE A 24 9.59 0.75 0.21
CA PHE A 24 10.54 -0.15 -0.42
C PHE A 24 9.92 -1.46 -0.91
N GLN A 25 8.87 -1.96 -0.26
CA GLN A 25 8.10 -3.13 -0.73
C GLN A 25 7.31 -2.87 -2.02
N LEU A 26 7.17 -1.61 -2.43
CA LEU A 26 6.45 -1.23 -3.64
C LEU A 26 7.38 -0.88 -4.81
N ILE A 27 8.68 -1.04 -4.63
CA ILE A 27 9.66 -0.88 -5.71
C ILE A 27 9.57 -2.07 -6.65
N GLN A 28 9.52 -1.80 -7.95
CA GLN A 28 9.52 -2.82 -8.98
C GLN A 28 10.94 -3.22 -9.38
N ILE A 29 11.08 -4.43 -9.95
CA ILE A 29 12.39 -4.93 -10.40
C ILE A 29 13.03 -4.08 -11.50
N ASP A 30 12.23 -3.32 -12.26
CA ASP A 30 12.68 -2.38 -13.29
C ASP A 30 13.10 -1.01 -12.73
N GLY A 31 13.06 -0.85 -11.40
CA GLY A 31 13.43 0.36 -10.68
C GLY A 31 12.31 1.39 -10.58
N TYR A 32 11.11 1.09 -11.06
CA TYR A 32 9.97 1.97 -10.85
C TYR A 32 9.51 1.92 -9.40
N ASN A 33 9.39 3.08 -8.77
CA ASN A 33 8.88 3.21 -7.42
C ASN A 33 7.69 4.17 -7.38
N PRO A 34 6.70 3.94 -6.50
CA PRO A 34 5.52 4.76 -6.44
C PRO A 34 5.77 6.08 -5.73
N LEU A 35 5.12 7.14 -6.18
CA LEU A 35 5.07 8.41 -5.44
C LEU A 35 4.18 8.29 -4.22
N GLU A 36 3.10 7.56 -4.32
CA GLU A 36 2.12 7.42 -3.24
C GLU A 36 1.79 5.97 -2.91
N VAL A 37 1.44 5.76 -1.67
CA VAL A 37 0.81 4.53 -1.19
C VAL A 37 -0.65 4.82 -0.93
N ARG A 38 -1.54 4.02 -1.50
CA ARG A 38 -2.98 4.10 -1.24
C ARG A 38 -3.29 3.54 0.15
N PRO A 39 -4.38 3.96 0.78
CA PRO A 39 -4.79 3.40 2.06
C PRO A 39 -4.89 1.87 1.97
N SER A 40 -4.31 1.19 2.95
CA SER A 40 -4.42 -0.27 3.04
C SER A 40 -5.86 -0.69 3.10
N THR A 41 -6.22 -1.66 2.29
CA THR A 41 -7.50 -2.35 2.35
C THR A 41 -7.31 -3.74 2.94
N PHE A 42 -8.37 -4.27 3.53
CA PHE A 42 -8.39 -5.56 4.19
C PHE A 42 -9.49 -6.42 3.57
N ARG A 43 -9.23 -7.71 3.46
CA ARG A 43 -10.20 -8.70 3.01
C ARG A 43 -10.14 -9.90 3.92
N ILE A 44 -11.29 -10.41 4.32
CA ILE A 44 -11.35 -11.62 5.16
C ILE A 44 -10.76 -12.79 4.39
N LYS A 45 -9.81 -13.50 5.02
CA LYS A 45 -9.26 -14.74 4.48
C LYS A 45 -10.37 -15.79 4.40
N PRO A 46 -10.52 -16.52 3.29
CA PRO A 46 -11.59 -17.51 3.14
C PRO A 46 -11.64 -18.53 4.29
N GLU A 47 -10.49 -18.99 4.76
CA GLU A 47 -10.37 -19.96 5.87
C GLU A 47 -10.70 -19.37 7.25
N LYS A 48 -10.82 -18.03 7.36
CA LYS A 48 -11.14 -17.31 8.60
C LYS A 48 -12.60 -16.85 8.69
N MET A 49 -13.41 -17.19 7.71
CA MET A 49 -14.82 -16.74 7.67
C MET A 49 -15.63 -17.19 8.90
N GLU A 50 -15.45 -18.43 9.35
CA GLU A 50 -16.15 -18.95 10.54
C GLU A 50 -15.69 -18.23 11.82
N GLU A 51 -14.40 -17.96 11.93
CA GLU A 51 -13.82 -17.22 13.08
C GLU A 51 -14.37 -15.78 13.13
N VAL A 52 -14.47 -15.12 11.99
CA VAL A 52 -15.09 -13.79 11.90
C VAL A 52 -16.56 -13.83 12.29
N GLN A 53 -17.31 -14.82 11.79
CA GLN A 53 -18.72 -14.97 12.15
C GLN A 53 -18.88 -15.12 13.69
N LYS A 54 -18.09 -15.96 14.30
CA LYS A 54 -18.06 -16.15 15.75
C LYS A 54 -17.67 -14.86 16.49
N LEU A 55 -16.63 -14.14 16.00
CA LEU A 55 -16.21 -12.85 16.55
C LEU A 55 -17.37 -11.84 16.57
N LEU A 56 -18.15 -11.76 15.48
CA LEU A 56 -19.31 -10.88 15.39
C LEU A 56 -20.41 -11.28 16.37
N GLU A 57 -20.73 -12.57 16.45
CA GLU A 57 -21.79 -13.09 17.35
C GLU A 57 -21.46 -12.87 18.82
N GLU A 58 -20.20 -13.07 19.21
CA GLU A 58 -19.77 -12.96 20.61
C GLU A 58 -19.53 -11.52 21.07
N ASN A 59 -19.18 -10.60 20.15
CA ASN A 59 -18.73 -9.27 20.55
C ASN A 59 -19.63 -8.12 20.10
N LEU A 60 -20.51 -8.30 19.10
CA LEU A 60 -21.36 -7.19 18.67
C LEU A 60 -22.60 -7.01 19.53
N ILE A 61 -22.88 -5.75 19.85
CA ILE A 61 -24.14 -5.31 20.46
C ILE A 61 -24.90 -4.55 19.37
N GLY A 62 -25.94 -5.17 18.83
CA GLY A 62 -26.71 -4.62 17.72
C GLY A 62 -26.69 -5.50 16.48
N SER A 63 -27.08 -4.94 15.34
CA SER A 63 -27.16 -5.71 14.09
C SER A 63 -25.81 -5.82 13.38
N ALA A 64 -25.35 -7.04 13.13
CA ALA A 64 -24.14 -7.29 12.34
C ALA A 64 -24.30 -7.01 10.83
N LYS A 65 -25.54 -6.92 10.31
CA LYS A 65 -25.81 -6.81 8.86
C LYS A 65 -25.06 -5.68 8.14
N PRO A 66 -24.94 -4.44 8.69
CA PRO A 66 -24.20 -3.38 8.02
C PRO A 66 -22.72 -3.73 7.85
N LEU A 67 -22.09 -4.32 8.88
CA LEU A 67 -20.70 -4.73 8.84
C LEU A 67 -20.48 -5.89 7.88
N GLN A 68 -21.34 -6.91 7.93
CA GLN A 68 -21.28 -8.05 7.02
C GLN A 68 -21.39 -7.62 5.55
N LYS A 69 -22.18 -6.56 5.25
CA LYS A 69 -22.27 -6.01 3.89
C LYS A 69 -20.94 -5.42 3.43
N ILE A 70 -20.25 -4.67 4.29
CA ILE A 70 -18.94 -4.09 4.00
C ILE A 70 -17.90 -5.19 3.81
N MET A 71 -17.88 -6.17 4.69
CA MET A 71 -16.89 -7.27 4.73
C MET A 71 -17.03 -8.30 3.60
N LYS A 72 -18.05 -8.20 2.74
CA LYS A 72 -18.15 -9.02 1.52
C LYS A 72 -17.08 -8.70 0.47
N GLY A 73 -16.51 -7.53 0.51
CA GLY A 73 -15.43 -7.07 -0.36
C GLY A 73 -14.22 -6.63 0.43
N SER A 74 -13.34 -5.88 -0.22
CA SER A 74 -12.24 -5.19 0.47
C SER A 74 -12.79 -3.98 1.22
N PHE A 75 -12.26 -3.73 2.41
CA PHE A 75 -12.69 -2.64 3.28
C PHE A 75 -11.51 -2.00 4.00
N THR A 76 -11.73 -0.82 4.55
CA THR A 76 -10.78 -0.16 5.46
C THR A 76 -11.28 -0.25 6.91
N PRO A 77 -10.39 -0.24 7.91
CA PRO A 77 -10.81 -0.19 9.32
C PRO A 77 -11.74 0.98 9.62
N GLY A 78 -11.50 2.14 8.98
CA GLY A 78 -12.34 3.31 9.10
C GLY A 78 -13.76 3.12 8.58
N GLN A 79 -13.96 2.32 7.52
CA GLN A 79 -15.31 1.98 7.04
C GLN A 79 -16.08 1.15 8.07
N ILE A 80 -15.41 0.22 8.74
CA ILE A 80 -16.03 -0.57 9.83
C ILE A 80 -16.38 0.36 11.00
N ALA A 81 -15.42 1.14 11.49
CA ALA A 81 -15.65 2.06 12.61
C ALA A 81 -16.78 3.07 12.31
N ASN A 82 -16.77 3.70 11.13
CA ASN A 82 -17.83 4.64 10.72
C ASN A 82 -19.20 3.95 10.60
N SER A 83 -19.25 2.71 10.15
CA SER A 83 -20.48 1.95 10.07
C SER A 83 -21.02 1.60 11.46
N MET A 84 -20.13 1.26 12.40
CA MET A 84 -20.53 1.03 13.79
C MET A 84 -21.18 2.28 14.40
N VAL A 85 -20.54 3.42 14.25
CA VAL A 85 -21.11 4.71 14.72
C VAL A 85 -22.45 5.01 14.05
N ARG A 86 -22.51 4.92 12.72
CA ARG A 86 -23.72 5.25 11.94
C ARG A 86 -24.92 4.39 12.29
N HIS A 87 -24.69 3.13 12.62
CA HIS A 87 -25.75 2.17 12.89
C HIS A 87 -25.92 1.85 14.38
N SER A 88 -25.25 2.63 15.26
CA SER A 88 -25.28 2.45 16.72
C SER A 88 -24.92 1.00 17.12
N ILE A 89 -23.90 0.44 16.48
CA ILE A 89 -23.39 -0.89 16.78
C ILE A 89 -22.31 -0.74 17.84
N GLY A 90 -22.52 -1.33 19.01
CA GLY A 90 -21.53 -1.40 20.06
C GLY A 90 -20.73 -2.71 20.04
N THR A 91 -19.74 -2.80 20.93
CA THR A 91 -18.95 -4.01 21.18
C THR A 91 -18.92 -4.34 22.64
N ALA A 92 -18.89 -5.63 22.97
CA ALA A 92 -18.77 -6.12 24.34
C ALA A 92 -17.36 -5.92 24.93
N CYS A 93 -16.35 -5.80 24.05
CA CYS A 93 -14.98 -5.41 24.40
C CYS A 93 -14.70 -4.00 23.89
N ASP A 94 -13.50 -3.49 24.16
CA ASP A 94 -13.03 -2.25 23.57
C ASP A 94 -13.07 -2.33 22.03
N SER A 95 -13.50 -1.24 21.37
CA SER A 95 -13.66 -1.20 19.90
C SER A 95 -12.35 -1.37 19.14
N GLU A 96 -11.22 -0.94 19.71
CA GLU A 96 -9.89 -1.15 19.11
C GLU A 96 -9.49 -2.61 19.21
N VAL A 97 -9.78 -3.26 20.33
CA VAL A 97 -9.54 -4.70 20.53
C VAL A 97 -10.39 -5.52 19.55
N PHE A 98 -11.65 -5.13 19.36
CA PHE A 98 -12.52 -5.77 18.36
C PHE A 98 -11.96 -5.62 16.94
N LEU A 99 -11.58 -4.40 16.55
CA LEU A 99 -10.99 -4.14 15.24
C LEU A 99 -9.71 -4.90 15.02
N THR A 100 -8.82 -4.96 16.01
CA THR A 100 -7.56 -5.71 15.94
C THR A 100 -7.83 -7.20 15.67
N LYS A 101 -8.71 -7.83 16.44
CA LYS A 101 -9.10 -9.23 16.23
C LYS A 101 -9.72 -9.49 14.86
N LEU A 102 -10.53 -8.55 14.35
CA LEU A 102 -11.10 -8.63 13.01
C LEU A 102 -10.00 -8.59 11.94
N LEU A 103 -9.04 -7.67 12.08
CA LEU A 103 -7.96 -7.49 11.11
C LEU A 103 -6.97 -8.66 11.10
N GLU A 104 -6.77 -9.37 12.23
CA GLU A 104 -5.99 -10.61 12.30
C GLU A 104 -6.57 -11.72 11.41
N CYS A 105 -7.87 -11.69 11.19
CA CYS A 105 -8.57 -12.63 10.29
C CYS A 105 -8.49 -12.21 8.81
N CYS A 106 -7.84 -11.07 8.50
CA CYS A 106 -7.80 -10.50 7.16
C CYS A 106 -6.43 -10.64 6.52
N GLU A 107 -6.42 -10.62 5.21
CA GLU A 107 -5.25 -10.25 4.41
C GLU A 107 -5.26 -8.74 4.21
N GLN A 108 -4.09 -8.13 4.33
CA GLN A 108 -3.90 -6.70 4.06
C GLN A 108 -3.42 -6.54 2.63
N ASN A 109 -4.07 -5.67 1.88
CA ASN A 109 -3.65 -5.26 0.55
C ASN A 109 -3.12 -3.82 0.59
N ILE A 110 -1.86 -3.66 0.20
CA ILE A 110 -1.19 -2.36 0.08
C ILE A 110 -1.09 -2.07 -1.42
N GLU A 111 -1.70 -0.99 -1.86
CA GLU A 111 -1.67 -0.58 -3.25
C GLU A 111 -0.81 0.67 -3.41
N ALA A 112 -0.07 0.68 -4.51
CA ALA A 112 0.72 1.84 -4.92
C ALA A 112 -0.05 2.68 -5.94
N GLY A 113 0.10 3.99 -5.85
CA GLY A 113 -0.33 4.93 -6.89
C GLY A 113 0.83 5.22 -7.83
N PHE A 114 0.71 4.78 -9.07
CA PHE A 114 1.70 5.01 -10.13
C PHE A 114 1.23 6.09 -11.13
N GLY A 115 0.17 6.83 -10.78
CA GLY A 115 -0.52 7.74 -11.69
C GLY A 115 0.28 8.97 -12.16
N GLU A 116 1.38 9.30 -11.49
CA GLU A 116 2.16 10.50 -11.80
C GLU A 116 3.41 10.25 -12.67
N GLY A 117 3.59 9.03 -13.17
CA GLY A 117 4.73 8.69 -14.01
C GLY A 117 5.98 8.33 -13.22
N TYR A 118 7.10 8.28 -13.94
CA TYR A 118 8.41 7.94 -13.39
C TYR A 118 9.22 9.21 -13.12
N TRP A 119 9.52 9.43 -11.82
CA TRP A 119 10.33 10.55 -11.36
C TRP A 119 11.55 10.05 -10.60
N SER A 120 12.73 10.53 -10.95
CA SER A 120 13.98 10.11 -10.31
C SER A 120 14.09 10.55 -8.85
N ASP A 121 13.47 11.66 -8.48
CA ASP A 121 13.43 12.20 -7.13
C ASP A 121 12.67 11.33 -6.13
N HIS A 122 11.83 10.40 -6.59
CA HIS A 122 11.23 9.41 -5.69
C HIS A 122 12.29 8.53 -5.00
N TRP A 123 13.41 8.31 -5.67
CA TRP A 123 14.55 7.61 -5.07
C TRP A 123 15.22 8.43 -3.99
N ASP A 124 15.35 9.74 -4.19
CA ASP A 124 15.90 10.64 -3.18
C ASP A 124 15.00 10.64 -1.93
N TYR A 125 13.67 10.71 -2.08
CA TYR A 125 12.75 10.62 -0.95
C TYR A 125 12.81 9.28 -0.20
N ASN A 126 13.02 8.18 -0.92
CA ASN A 126 13.22 6.87 -0.29
C ASN A 126 14.54 6.84 0.51
N MET A 127 15.60 7.43 -0.01
CA MET A 127 16.86 7.56 0.73
C MET A 127 16.73 8.48 1.94
N ASP A 128 16.00 9.58 1.82
CA ASP A 128 15.71 10.49 2.94
C ASP A 128 14.98 9.78 4.10
N LEU A 129 14.08 8.84 3.80
CA LEU A 129 13.43 7.99 4.83
C LEU A 129 14.47 7.17 5.59
N VAL A 130 15.38 6.51 4.87
CA VAL A 130 16.45 5.70 5.47
C VAL A 130 17.38 6.57 6.30
N GLU A 131 17.82 7.71 5.78
CA GLU A 131 18.72 8.63 6.48
C GLU A 131 18.07 9.19 7.75
N SER A 132 16.79 9.56 7.69
CA SER A 132 16.05 10.08 8.84
C SER A 132 15.91 9.02 9.93
N TYR A 133 15.61 7.78 9.55
CA TYR A 133 15.57 6.67 10.49
C TYR A 133 16.93 6.41 11.15
N LEU A 134 18.00 6.34 10.37
CA LEU A 134 19.34 6.05 10.87
C LEU A 134 19.96 7.19 11.68
N LYS A 135 19.47 8.42 11.55
CA LYS A 135 19.83 9.52 12.46
C LYS A 135 19.34 9.25 13.90
N ILE A 136 18.24 8.52 14.05
CA ILE A 136 17.66 8.18 15.37
C ILE A 136 18.13 6.81 15.85
N TYR A 137 18.25 5.84 14.95
CA TYR A 137 18.56 4.44 15.23
C TYR A 137 19.81 3.97 14.46
N PRO A 138 21.00 4.58 14.66
CA PRO A 138 22.20 4.23 13.89
C PRO A 138 22.62 2.76 14.09
N GLU A 139 22.31 2.18 15.26
CA GLU A 139 22.60 0.77 15.56
C GLU A 139 21.75 -0.22 14.75
N LYS A 140 20.70 0.26 14.07
CA LYS A 140 19.81 -0.56 13.23
C LYS A 140 20.25 -0.65 11.77
N GLU A 141 21.29 0.08 11.37
CA GLU A 141 21.74 0.12 9.97
C GLU A 141 21.94 -1.27 9.37
N LYS A 142 22.71 -2.11 10.05
CA LYS A 142 23.00 -3.48 9.58
C LYS A 142 21.74 -4.31 9.46
N ALA A 143 20.87 -4.26 10.45
CA ALA A 143 19.62 -5.00 10.46
C ALA A 143 18.71 -4.55 9.32
N LEU A 144 18.55 -3.23 9.12
CA LEU A 144 17.67 -2.65 8.10
C LEU A 144 18.17 -2.95 6.68
N LEU A 145 19.46 -2.74 6.40
CA LEU A 145 19.98 -2.74 5.03
C LEU A 145 20.49 -4.11 4.56
N PHE A 146 20.89 -5.00 5.47
CA PHE A 146 21.60 -6.24 5.12
C PHE A 146 21.03 -7.52 5.72
N GLU A 147 20.25 -7.44 6.80
CA GLU A 147 19.74 -8.62 7.49
C GLU A 147 18.22 -8.81 7.33
N ASP A 148 17.50 -7.77 6.93
CA ASP A 148 16.05 -7.86 6.68
C ASP A 148 15.77 -8.58 5.35
N GLY A 149 15.39 -9.84 5.42
CA GLY A 149 15.01 -10.65 4.27
C GLY A 149 13.53 -10.51 3.86
N SER A 150 12.79 -9.56 4.41
CA SER A 150 11.35 -9.39 4.15
C SER A 150 11.06 -8.65 2.84
N TYR A 151 12.01 -7.88 2.33
CA TYR A 151 11.83 -7.10 1.11
C TYR A 151 11.55 -7.98 -0.12
N ARG A 152 10.60 -7.54 -0.95
CA ARG A 152 10.20 -8.16 -2.20
C ARG A 152 9.96 -7.08 -3.23
N PHE A 153 10.15 -7.41 -4.50
CA PHE A 153 9.75 -6.54 -5.59
C PHE A 153 8.23 -6.56 -5.74
N TYR A 154 7.68 -5.37 -5.95
CA TYR A 154 6.26 -5.21 -6.26
C TYR A 154 6.00 -5.62 -7.71
N ASP A 155 4.94 -6.35 -7.93
CA ASP A 155 4.55 -6.84 -9.24
C ASP A 155 3.33 -6.07 -9.77
N SER A 156 3.57 -4.86 -10.29
CA SER A 156 2.54 -4.00 -10.88
C SER A 156 2.21 -4.40 -12.33
N PRO A 157 0.99 -4.09 -12.81
CA PRO A 157 0.68 -4.14 -14.24
C PRO A 157 1.36 -3.03 -15.05
N VAL A 158 1.95 -2.04 -14.39
CA VAL A 158 2.69 -0.95 -15.06
C VAL A 158 4.17 -1.22 -14.95
N ARG A 159 4.90 -1.13 -16.05
CA ARG A 159 6.35 -1.30 -16.10
C ARG A 159 7.04 -0.18 -16.86
N VAL A 160 8.29 0.08 -16.53
CA VAL A 160 9.14 1.03 -17.25
C VAL A 160 9.64 0.38 -18.54
N LEU A 161 9.49 1.09 -19.66
CA LEU A 161 10.02 0.64 -20.94
C LEU A 161 11.55 0.60 -20.93
N PRO A 162 12.17 -0.37 -21.63
CA PRO A 162 13.60 -0.34 -21.91
C PRO A 162 13.99 0.97 -22.61
N ARG A 163 15.21 1.41 -22.38
CA ARG A 163 15.68 2.68 -22.96
C ARG A 163 15.52 2.75 -24.48
N SER A 164 15.74 1.64 -25.18
CA SER A 164 15.57 1.53 -26.62
C SER A 164 14.14 1.78 -27.12
N GLU A 165 13.16 1.57 -26.27
CA GLU A 165 11.73 1.70 -26.59
C GLU A 165 11.13 3.04 -26.13
N LYS A 166 11.86 3.78 -25.28
CA LYS A 166 11.40 5.08 -24.78
C LYS A 166 11.52 6.22 -25.78
N TYR A 167 12.33 6.05 -26.82
CA TYR A 167 12.70 7.13 -27.72
C TYR A 167 12.31 6.81 -29.15
N VAL A 168 11.85 7.83 -29.86
CA VAL A 168 11.57 7.79 -31.29
C VAL A 168 12.36 8.87 -32.00
N VAL A 169 12.73 8.60 -33.24
CA VAL A 169 13.34 9.59 -34.11
C VAL A 169 12.25 10.27 -34.91
N GLY A 170 12.09 11.57 -34.76
CA GLY A 170 11.12 12.36 -35.51
C GLY A 170 11.57 12.65 -36.92
N SER A 171 10.66 13.24 -37.72
CA SER A 171 10.87 13.53 -39.15
C SER A 171 12.04 14.51 -39.43
N LYS A 172 12.43 15.29 -38.45
CA LYS A 172 13.56 16.22 -38.53
C LYS A 172 14.84 15.66 -37.94
N ASN A 173 14.92 14.34 -37.76
CA ASN A 173 16.04 13.62 -37.15
C ASN A 173 16.27 14.00 -35.69
N GLU A 174 15.28 14.61 -35.03
CA GLU A 174 15.29 14.83 -33.57
C GLU A 174 14.92 13.56 -32.83
N VAL A 175 15.55 13.34 -31.69
CA VAL A 175 15.17 12.25 -30.77
C VAL A 175 14.17 12.79 -29.77
N ARG A 176 13.03 12.14 -29.66
CA ARG A 176 11.98 12.47 -28.69
C ARG A 176 11.69 11.27 -27.79
N GLN A 177 11.44 11.53 -26.54
CA GLN A 177 10.86 10.54 -25.67
C GLN A 177 9.38 10.40 -26.00
N TYR A 178 8.97 9.19 -26.37
CA TYR A 178 7.58 8.89 -26.70
C TYR A 178 6.76 8.51 -25.49
N GLY A 179 7.31 7.65 -24.63
CA GLY A 179 6.69 7.24 -23.40
C GLY A 179 7.68 6.48 -22.54
N ALA A 180 7.52 6.51 -21.24
CA ALA A 180 8.41 5.81 -20.32
C ALA A 180 7.78 4.55 -19.75
N LEU A 181 6.44 4.47 -19.78
CA LEU A 181 5.67 3.42 -19.12
C LEU A 181 4.80 2.68 -20.13
N VAL A 182 4.55 1.41 -19.83
CA VAL A 182 3.59 0.57 -20.54
C VAL A 182 2.72 -0.17 -19.54
N GLN A 183 1.44 -0.33 -19.85
CA GLN A 183 0.52 -1.15 -19.07
C GLN A 183 0.42 -2.55 -19.68
N ASP A 184 0.45 -3.55 -18.81
CA ASP A 184 0.14 -4.94 -19.14
C ASP A 184 -1.37 -5.14 -19.00
N GLU A 185 -2.08 -5.07 -20.12
CA GLU A 185 -3.55 -5.14 -20.15
C GLU A 185 -4.08 -6.50 -19.65
N GLU A 186 -3.36 -7.58 -19.89
CA GLU A 186 -3.73 -8.91 -19.42
C GLU A 186 -3.62 -8.99 -17.89
N LYS A 187 -2.54 -8.50 -17.35
CA LYS A 187 -2.32 -8.43 -15.91
C LYS A 187 -3.28 -7.46 -15.25
N LEU A 188 -3.55 -6.32 -15.88
CA LEU A 188 -4.52 -5.34 -15.41
C LEU A 188 -5.92 -5.95 -15.28
N SER A 189 -6.35 -6.74 -16.27
CA SER A 189 -7.66 -7.40 -16.25
C SER A 189 -7.79 -8.47 -15.16
N ARG A 190 -6.69 -9.12 -14.79
CA ARG A 190 -6.67 -10.17 -13.74
C ARG A 190 -6.55 -9.59 -12.33
N SER A 191 -5.85 -8.50 -12.15
CA SER A 191 -5.53 -7.94 -10.83
C SER A 191 -6.64 -7.11 -10.21
N GLY A 192 -7.70 -6.77 -10.97
CA GLY A 192 -8.74 -5.85 -10.51
C GLY A 192 -8.26 -4.41 -10.31
N PHE A 193 -7.05 -4.07 -10.74
CA PHE A 193 -6.59 -2.69 -10.82
C PHE A 193 -7.53 -1.90 -11.72
N GLN A 194 -8.10 -0.85 -11.16
CA GLN A 194 -8.86 0.09 -11.98
C GLN A 194 -7.87 0.86 -12.86
N LYS A 195 -8.24 1.00 -14.13
CA LYS A 195 -7.51 1.88 -15.04
C LYS A 195 -7.51 3.27 -14.42
N ASP A 196 -6.36 3.70 -13.94
CA ASP A 196 -6.22 5.06 -13.47
C ASP A 196 -6.38 5.97 -14.67
N GLY A 197 -7.34 6.89 -14.61
CA GLY A 197 -7.65 7.82 -15.71
C GLY A 197 -6.60 8.93 -15.90
N THR A 198 -5.44 8.80 -15.28
CA THR A 198 -4.34 9.74 -15.47
C THR A 198 -3.72 9.56 -16.84
N ASN A 199 -3.76 10.63 -17.61
CA ASN A 199 -3.04 10.71 -18.86
C ASN A 199 -1.54 10.77 -18.59
N TRP A 200 -0.83 9.82 -19.14
CA TRP A 200 0.64 9.76 -19.17
C TRP A 200 1.22 10.70 -20.23
#